data_70417de44f01e42f2a94e2ff59f0a711
#
_entry.id   70417de44f01e42f2a94e2ff59f0a711
#
_cell.length_a   1.000
_cell.length_b   1.000
_cell.length_c   1.000
_cell.angle_alpha   90.00
_cell.angle_beta   90.00
_cell.angle_gamma   90.00
#
_symmetry.space_group_name_H-M   'P 1'
#
loop_
_entity.id
_entity.type
_entity.pdbx_description
1 polymer ?
#
loop_
_entity_poly.entity_id
_entity_poly.type
_entity_poly.pdbx_seq_one_letter_code
_entity_poly.pdbx_strand_id
1 'polypeptide(L)'
;MIDVRRPPVRRNTAWSRLLVAALLCMALPSWAADTLPLPISRADAQGVSPARLQRLHDYMRRATGDDGYLGGVTLVARNGRIVDWQAYGHRDFARSEPMRRDAIFRIYSMTKTVTSVAVMMLVEEGKLTLEDPLSRYLPGFAAPQVMVGGTADAPKLRAADKPVTLHALLTHTAGYPAGLKGDEQAVKLMERIDPHAASDLRGFAERMSHVPLAADPGTRFGYDGASLELLARVVEVVSGQSFDSFLRQRIFDPLAMHDTGFSVPPAQRERVVDITTTGGDGQLRIADGPSASHPGAPLNAYTSGAGGLYSSAGDYARFAQMLLDGGTLDGHELLGRKTVELMLRNHLTMLDPPVTQFSDAEGFGIGGYVVIDAARRGQLGSPGQYGWTGAASTYYSIDPQEHLVAILMLQHLPRDDGGKDLPRISRNFYDLVYQALQ
;
A
#
# COMPACT_ATOMS: atom_id res chain seq x y z
N MET A 1 65.51 40.83 73.28
CA MET A 1 66.04 39.64 72.84
C MET A 1 65.53 39.43 71.48
N ILE A 2 66.24 39.43 70.54
CA ILE A 2 66.28 39.29 69.09
C ILE A 2 64.96 39.53 68.32
N ASP A 3 64.91 40.82 67.87
CA ASP A 3 64.01 41.34 66.91
C ASP A 3 64.33 40.82 65.47
N VAL A 4 63.36 40.19 64.78
CA VAL A 4 63.53 39.80 63.38
C VAL A 4 62.48 40.47 62.51
N ARG A 5 62.87 41.57 61.91
CA ARG A 5 62.08 42.35 60.94
C ARG A 5 61.87 41.55 59.64
N ARG A 6 60.63 41.40 59.16
CA ARG A 6 60.26 40.93 57.82
C ARG A 6 60.22 42.06 56.80
N PRO A 7 60.74 41.89 55.55
CA PRO A 7 60.67 42.93 54.53
C PRO A 7 59.27 42.94 53.83
N PRO A 8 58.86 44.06 53.18
CA PRO A 8 57.56 44.24 52.62
C PRO A 8 57.39 43.53 51.26
N VAL A 9 56.23 42.86 51.12
CA VAL A 9 55.83 42.20 49.87
C VAL A 9 55.27 43.28 48.90
N ARG A 10 55.92 43.38 47.73
CA ARG A 10 55.44 44.21 46.61
C ARG A 10 54.21 43.52 45.97
N ARG A 11 53.08 44.18 45.91
CA ARG A 11 51.92 43.78 45.13
C ARG A 11 52.18 44.16 43.63
N ASN A 12 52.37 43.17 42.78
CA ASN A 12 52.25 43.31 41.33
C ASN A 12 50.83 43.01 40.89
N THR A 13 50.09 44.01 40.51
CA THR A 13 48.78 43.90 39.88
C THR A 13 48.99 43.62 38.37
N ALA A 14 48.94 42.36 37.97
CA ALA A 14 48.86 41.97 36.56
C ALA A 14 47.40 41.68 36.25
N TRP A 15 46.79 42.54 35.47
CA TRP A 15 45.43 42.34 34.92
C TRP A 15 45.51 41.32 33.84
N SER A 16 45.14 40.07 34.13
CA SER A 16 44.92 39.02 33.12
C SER A 16 43.51 39.21 32.52
N ARG A 17 43.45 39.76 31.34
CA ARG A 17 42.25 39.76 30.49
C ARG A 17 42.00 38.35 30.00
N LEU A 18 41.06 37.62 30.62
CA LEU A 18 40.47 36.36 30.10
C LEU A 18 39.51 36.75 28.96
N LEU A 19 39.97 36.53 27.70
CA LEU A 19 39.11 36.48 26.53
C LEU A 19 38.33 35.18 26.59
N VAL A 20 37.06 35.25 27.00
CA VAL A 20 36.09 34.16 26.82
C VAL A 20 35.65 34.17 25.39
N ALA A 21 36.24 33.34 24.56
CA ALA A 21 35.75 33.06 23.21
C ALA A 21 34.46 32.21 23.33
N ALA A 22 33.31 32.86 23.24
CA ALA A 22 32.05 32.19 23.08
C ALA A 22 31.99 31.57 21.67
N LEU A 23 32.30 30.28 21.53
CA LEU A 23 31.98 29.49 20.34
C LEU A 23 30.45 29.39 20.26
N LEU A 24 29.83 30.30 19.48
CA LEU A 24 28.49 30.08 18.96
C LEU A 24 28.58 28.88 17.97
N CYS A 25 28.28 27.68 18.42
CA CYS A 25 27.88 26.59 17.56
C CYS A 25 26.55 26.97 16.91
N MET A 26 26.60 27.66 15.77
CA MET A 26 25.47 27.71 14.86
C MET A 26 25.20 26.26 14.42
N ALA A 27 24.20 25.63 15.04
CA ALA A 27 23.59 24.44 14.49
C ALA A 27 22.98 24.86 13.14
N LEU A 28 23.74 24.63 12.07
CA LEU A 28 23.18 24.65 10.73
C LEU A 28 22.01 23.65 10.75
N PRO A 29 20.81 24.03 10.26
CA PRO A 29 19.78 23.05 10.07
C PRO A 29 20.40 21.96 9.18
N SER A 30 20.52 20.76 9.73
CA SER A 30 20.79 19.56 8.96
C SER A 30 19.60 19.45 8.00
N TRP A 31 19.75 19.92 6.79
CA TRP A 31 18.91 19.49 5.70
C TRP A 31 19.16 17.99 5.66
N ALA A 32 18.13 17.22 6.04
CA ALA A 32 18.15 15.79 5.84
C ALA A 32 18.50 15.62 4.34
N ALA A 33 19.68 15.11 4.06
CA ALA A 33 20.01 14.71 2.70
C ALA A 33 18.86 13.79 2.31
N ASP A 34 18.14 14.12 1.22
CA ASP A 34 17.09 13.27 0.66
C ASP A 34 17.73 11.90 0.44
N THR A 35 17.55 11.00 1.39
CA THR A 35 18.04 9.64 1.28
C THR A 35 17.20 9.01 0.17
N LEU A 36 17.85 8.71 -0.95
CA LEU A 36 17.21 8.04 -2.07
C LEU A 36 16.54 6.75 -1.57
N PRO A 37 15.31 6.44 -2.01
CA PRO A 37 14.59 5.28 -1.52
C PRO A 37 15.34 3.97 -1.84
N LEU A 38 15.99 3.89 -3.00
CA LEU A 38 16.90 2.83 -3.43
C LEU A 38 18.09 3.47 -4.16
N PRO A 39 19.24 2.80 -4.26
CA PRO A 39 20.37 3.30 -5.03
C PRO A 39 19.99 3.56 -6.49
N ILE A 40 20.45 4.67 -7.06
CA ILE A 40 20.25 4.99 -8.49
C ILE A 40 21.35 4.33 -9.33
N SER A 41 20.99 3.87 -10.51
CA SER A 41 21.92 3.40 -11.54
C SER A 41 21.54 3.93 -12.91
N ARG A 42 22.51 3.94 -13.83
CA ARG A 42 22.20 4.12 -15.25
C ARG A 42 21.37 2.92 -15.73
N ALA A 43 20.37 3.20 -16.55
CA ALA A 43 19.48 2.17 -17.07
C ALA A 43 20.23 1.09 -17.88
N ASP A 44 21.15 1.51 -18.76
CA ASP A 44 21.97 0.61 -19.57
C ASP A 44 22.87 -0.32 -18.74
N ALA A 45 23.37 0.16 -17.59
CA ALA A 45 24.16 -0.65 -16.67
C ALA A 45 23.32 -1.75 -15.97
N GLN A 46 22.00 -1.67 -16.03
CA GLN A 46 21.07 -2.65 -15.48
C GLN A 46 20.31 -3.40 -16.60
N GLY A 47 20.79 -3.40 -17.84
CA GLY A 47 20.15 -4.08 -18.96
C GLY A 47 18.79 -3.46 -19.33
N VAL A 48 18.65 -2.15 -19.20
CA VAL A 48 17.46 -1.40 -19.60
C VAL A 48 17.84 -0.34 -20.62
N SER A 49 17.17 -0.33 -21.77
CA SER A 49 17.48 0.60 -22.86
C SER A 49 16.97 2.02 -22.58
N PRO A 50 17.84 3.04 -22.43
CA PRO A 50 17.40 4.43 -22.24
C PRO A 50 16.56 4.94 -23.41
N ALA A 51 16.90 4.54 -24.64
CA ALA A 51 16.16 4.96 -25.83
C ALA A 51 14.74 4.38 -25.87
N ARG A 52 14.53 3.19 -25.31
CA ARG A 52 13.20 2.58 -25.20
C ARG A 52 12.42 3.11 -24.01
N LEU A 53 13.07 3.49 -22.90
CA LEU A 53 12.44 4.20 -21.80
C LEU A 53 11.88 5.57 -22.22
N GLN A 54 12.49 6.20 -23.24
CA GLN A 54 11.96 7.44 -23.79
C GLN A 54 10.52 7.28 -24.31
N ARG A 55 10.14 6.11 -24.81
CA ARG A 55 8.75 5.81 -25.22
C ARG A 55 7.79 5.84 -24.05
N LEU A 56 8.22 5.37 -22.87
CA LEU A 56 7.45 5.47 -21.62
C LEU A 56 7.26 6.95 -21.23
N HIS A 57 8.34 7.74 -21.27
CA HIS A 57 8.26 9.15 -20.93
C HIS A 57 7.33 9.93 -21.89
N ASP A 58 7.41 9.65 -23.19
CA ASP A 58 6.54 10.28 -24.19
C ASP A 58 5.08 9.88 -24.01
N TYR A 59 4.83 8.60 -23.68
CA TYR A 59 3.50 8.12 -23.38
C TYR A 59 2.92 8.79 -22.13
N MET A 60 3.69 8.84 -21.03
CA MET A 60 3.24 9.44 -19.78
C MET A 60 2.98 10.94 -19.92
N ARG A 61 3.82 11.68 -20.66
CA ARG A 61 3.56 13.10 -20.94
C ARG A 61 2.25 13.33 -21.69
N ARG A 62 1.91 12.47 -22.64
CA ARG A 62 0.60 12.55 -23.32
C ARG A 62 -0.54 12.16 -22.40
N ALA A 63 -0.37 11.12 -21.58
CA ALA A 63 -1.41 10.63 -20.67
C ALA A 63 -1.74 11.63 -19.54
N THR A 64 -0.80 12.52 -19.20
CA THR A 64 -0.97 13.59 -18.20
C THR A 64 -1.06 14.98 -18.82
N GLY A 65 -1.40 15.07 -20.11
CA GLY A 65 -1.67 16.33 -20.81
C GLY A 65 -3.00 16.97 -20.40
N ASP A 66 -3.41 18.02 -21.14
CA ASP A 66 -4.56 18.84 -20.77
C ASP A 66 -5.87 18.04 -20.64
N ASP A 67 -6.11 17.08 -21.54
CA ASP A 67 -7.31 16.23 -21.57
C ASP A 67 -7.10 14.87 -20.88
N GLY A 68 -5.98 14.68 -20.18
CA GLY A 68 -5.59 13.44 -19.54
C GLY A 68 -5.66 13.48 -18.02
N TYR A 69 -4.94 12.56 -17.40
CA TYR A 69 -4.77 12.54 -15.94
C TYR A 69 -4.14 13.83 -15.44
N LEU A 70 -4.50 14.24 -14.23
CA LEU A 70 -3.94 15.44 -13.59
C LEU A 70 -2.41 15.39 -13.56
N GLY A 71 -1.88 14.26 -13.15
CA GLY A 71 -0.45 13.99 -13.09
C GLY A 71 -0.17 12.61 -12.53
N GLY A 72 1.09 12.27 -12.40
CA GLY A 72 1.51 10.99 -11.84
C GLY A 72 3.02 10.85 -11.67
N VAL A 73 3.40 9.79 -10.98
CA VAL A 73 4.79 9.40 -10.75
C VAL A 73 5.02 7.98 -11.24
N THR A 74 6.10 7.76 -11.98
CA THR A 74 6.59 6.43 -12.33
C THR A 74 7.92 6.16 -11.64
N LEU A 75 8.11 4.93 -11.16
CA LEU A 75 9.38 4.45 -10.64
C LEU A 75 9.64 3.05 -11.17
N VAL A 76 10.79 2.84 -11.77
CA VAL A 76 11.28 1.54 -12.23
C VAL A 76 12.60 1.24 -11.57
N ALA A 77 12.70 0.10 -10.89
CA ALA A 77 13.96 -0.39 -10.34
C ALA A 77 14.26 -1.79 -10.91
N ARG A 78 15.51 -2.06 -11.19
CA ARG A 78 16.00 -3.38 -11.62
C ARG A 78 17.26 -3.74 -10.84
N ASN A 79 17.35 -4.99 -10.39
CA ASN A 79 18.47 -5.47 -9.57
C ASN A 79 18.71 -4.61 -8.30
N GLY A 80 17.63 -4.18 -7.64
CA GLY A 80 17.71 -3.33 -6.44
C GLY A 80 18.12 -1.88 -6.68
N ARG A 81 18.11 -1.40 -7.94
CA ARG A 81 18.56 -0.05 -8.30
C ARG A 81 17.51 0.68 -9.13
N ILE A 82 17.20 1.91 -8.77
CA ILE A 82 16.34 2.78 -9.57
C ILE A 82 17.04 3.07 -10.91
N VAL A 83 16.37 2.70 -12.00
CA VAL A 83 16.82 2.94 -13.38
C VAL A 83 16.02 4.04 -14.08
N ASP A 84 14.82 4.33 -13.57
CA ASP A 84 13.96 5.43 -14.01
C ASP A 84 13.03 5.88 -12.87
N TRP A 85 12.92 7.20 -12.66
CA TRP A 85 12.01 7.79 -11.68
C TRP A 85 11.60 9.18 -12.15
N GLN A 86 10.35 9.32 -12.58
CA GLN A 86 9.85 10.52 -13.21
C GLN A 86 8.53 11.00 -12.59
N ALA A 87 8.30 12.30 -12.66
CA ALA A 87 7.04 12.93 -12.31
C ALA A 87 6.50 13.68 -13.54
N TYR A 88 5.17 13.65 -13.73
CA TYR A 88 4.47 14.17 -14.88
C TYR A 88 3.25 14.97 -14.47
N GLY A 89 2.93 16.04 -15.20
CA GLY A 89 1.72 16.84 -14.97
C GLY A 89 1.76 17.62 -13.66
N HIS A 90 0.62 17.73 -13.00
CA HIS A 90 0.41 18.57 -11.82
C HIS A 90 -0.07 17.77 -10.61
N ARG A 91 0.21 18.31 -9.43
CA ARG A 91 -0.19 17.73 -8.14
C ARG A 91 -1.61 18.15 -7.75
N ASP A 92 -1.95 19.39 -8.01
CA ASP A 92 -3.22 20.03 -7.61
C ASP A 92 -4.15 20.23 -8.80
N PHE A 93 -5.44 20.19 -8.54
CA PHE A 93 -6.47 20.31 -9.57
C PHE A 93 -6.46 21.67 -10.28
N ALA A 94 -6.01 22.73 -9.58
CA ALA A 94 -5.83 24.06 -10.18
C ALA A 94 -4.66 24.12 -11.18
N ARG A 95 -3.86 23.04 -11.28
CA ARG A 95 -2.66 22.93 -12.13
C ARG A 95 -1.63 24.04 -11.84
N SER A 96 -1.58 24.51 -10.59
CA SER A 96 -0.64 25.56 -10.16
C SER A 96 0.70 24.98 -9.72
N GLU A 97 0.71 23.74 -9.22
CA GLU A 97 1.88 23.06 -8.67
C GLU A 97 2.29 21.87 -9.56
N PRO A 98 3.53 21.83 -10.05
CA PRO A 98 4.01 20.68 -10.81
C PRO A 98 4.06 19.42 -9.93
N MET A 99 3.84 18.25 -10.53
CA MET A 99 4.03 16.98 -9.86
C MET A 99 5.49 16.80 -9.44
N ARG A 100 5.70 16.25 -8.25
CA ARG A 100 7.03 15.98 -7.70
C ARG A 100 7.21 14.48 -7.49
N ARG A 101 8.46 13.99 -7.53
CA ARG A 101 8.79 12.58 -7.30
C ARG A 101 8.43 12.11 -5.88
N ASP A 102 8.50 13.01 -4.91
CA ASP A 102 8.18 12.81 -3.50
C ASP A 102 6.70 13.07 -3.16
N ALA A 103 5.84 13.21 -4.17
CA ALA A 103 4.40 13.36 -3.97
C ALA A 103 3.81 12.17 -3.20
N ILE A 104 2.82 12.47 -2.34
CA ILE A 104 2.15 11.50 -1.48
C ILE A 104 0.78 11.18 -2.06
N PHE A 105 0.53 9.89 -2.25
CA PHE A 105 -0.70 9.36 -2.85
C PHE A 105 -1.50 8.56 -1.82
N ARG A 106 -2.82 8.62 -1.87
CA ARG A 106 -3.65 7.62 -1.21
C ARG A 106 -3.60 6.34 -2.02
N ILE A 107 -3.01 5.29 -1.47
CA ILE A 107 -2.73 4.06 -2.20
C ILE A 107 -3.86 3.04 -2.16
N TYR A 108 -4.95 3.34 -1.42
CA TYR A 108 -6.12 2.46 -1.31
C TYR A 108 -5.74 0.97 -1.17
N SER A 109 -6.24 0.11 -2.06
CA SER A 109 -6.08 -1.35 -1.94
C SER A 109 -4.64 -1.87 -2.04
N MET A 110 -3.65 -1.06 -2.41
CA MET A 110 -2.24 -1.45 -2.23
C MET A 110 -1.88 -1.62 -0.74
N THR A 111 -2.67 -1.06 0.19
CA THR A 111 -2.62 -1.33 1.63
C THR A 111 -2.74 -2.82 1.94
N LYS A 112 -3.53 -3.58 1.18
CA LYS A 112 -3.79 -5.01 1.42
C LYS A 112 -2.53 -5.87 1.43
N THR A 113 -1.58 -5.59 0.56
CA THR A 113 -0.30 -6.30 0.56
C THR A 113 0.49 -6.04 1.84
N VAL A 114 0.48 -4.79 2.34
CA VAL A 114 1.14 -4.42 3.60
C VAL A 114 0.49 -5.13 4.78
N THR A 115 -0.86 -5.15 4.83
CA THR A 115 -1.62 -5.90 5.84
C THR A 115 -1.31 -7.39 5.80
N SER A 116 -1.21 -7.96 4.59
CA SER A 116 -0.87 -9.37 4.41
C SER A 116 0.54 -9.70 4.91
N VAL A 117 1.52 -8.83 4.66
CA VAL A 117 2.88 -8.96 5.24
C VAL A 117 2.82 -8.96 6.77
N ALA A 118 2.04 -8.05 7.39
CA ALA A 118 1.88 -8.02 8.84
C ALA A 118 1.31 -9.33 9.41
N VAL A 119 0.32 -9.93 8.73
CA VAL A 119 -0.22 -11.25 9.12
C VAL A 119 0.84 -12.33 8.96
N MET A 120 1.59 -12.34 7.85
CA MET A 120 2.62 -13.35 7.59
C MET A 120 3.80 -13.26 8.55
N MET A 121 4.14 -12.07 9.06
CA MET A 121 5.12 -11.93 10.15
C MET A 121 4.66 -12.69 11.41
N LEU A 122 3.38 -12.59 11.76
CA LEU A 122 2.81 -13.31 12.91
C LEU A 122 2.71 -14.82 12.67
N VAL A 123 2.55 -15.25 11.40
CA VAL A 123 2.62 -16.66 11.00
C VAL A 123 4.04 -17.20 11.23
N GLU A 124 5.08 -16.48 10.79
CA GLU A 124 6.49 -16.88 11.01
C GLU A 124 6.86 -16.95 12.49
N GLU A 125 6.29 -16.07 13.30
CA GLU A 125 6.46 -16.06 14.75
C GLU A 125 5.70 -17.23 15.45
N GLY A 126 4.99 -18.08 14.70
CA GLY A 126 4.20 -19.19 15.25
C GLY A 126 2.98 -18.75 16.07
N LYS A 127 2.57 -17.49 15.98
CA LYS A 127 1.42 -16.93 16.68
C LYS A 127 0.10 -17.18 15.95
N LEU A 128 0.16 -17.39 14.65
CA LEU A 128 -0.94 -17.69 13.75
C LEU A 128 -0.60 -18.90 12.87
N THR A 129 -1.62 -19.58 12.37
CA THR A 129 -1.50 -20.45 11.20
C THR A 129 -2.52 -20.03 10.14
N LEU A 130 -2.23 -20.27 8.86
CA LEU A 130 -3.15 -19.91 7.78
C LEU A 130 -4.48 -20.63 7.87
N GLU A 131 -4.48 -21.85 8.43
CA GLU A 131 -5.67 -22.69 8.61
C GLU A 131 -6.46 -22.37 9.88
N ASP A 132 -5.97 -21.49 10.75
CA ASP A 132 -6.71 -21.08 11.93
C ASP A 132 -8.07 -20.49 11.54
N PRO A 133 -9.17 -20.90 12.17
CA PRO A 133 -10.45 -20.27 11.98
C PRO A 133 -10.43 -18.86 12.56
N LEU A 134 -11.03 -17.90 11.86
CA LEU A 134 -11.15 -16.50 12.29
C LEU A 134 -11.73 -16.41 13.72
N SER A 135 -12.66 -17.30 14.07
CA SER A 135 -13.31 -17.35 15.38
C SER A 135 -12.37 -17.62 16.56
N ARG A 136 -11.16 -18.14 16.30
CA ARG A 136 -10.12 -18.30 17.33
C ARG A 136 -9.69 -16.95 17.91
N TYR A 137 -9.69 -15.92 17.08
CA TYR A 137 -9.25 -14.56 17.42
C TYR A 137 -10.43 -13.60 17.60
N LEU A 138 -11.51 -13.82 16.86
CA LEU A 138 -12.72 -13.01 16.84
C LEU A 138 -13.93 -13.92 17.09
N PRO A 139 -14.32 -14.19 18.35
CA PRO A 139 -15.34 -15.19 18.69
C PRO A 139 -16.70 -14.99 18.03
N GLY A 140 -17.07 -13.74 17.65
CA GLY A 140 -18.31 -13.44 16.91
C GLY A 140 -18.46 -14.17 15.58
N PHE A 141 -17.38 -14.75 15.05
CA PHE A 141 -17.36 -15.49 13.77
C PHE A 141 -17.41 -17.02 13.93
N ALA A 142 -17.82 -17.53 15.11
CA ALA A 142 -17.84 -18.98 15.39
C ALA A 142 -18.90 -19.75 14.59
N ALA A 143 -19.99 -19.09 14.19
CA ALA A 143 -21.10 -19.71 13.47
C ALA A 143 -21.47 -18.91 12.21
N PRO A 144 -20.59 -18.88 11.18
CA PRO A 144 -20.85 -18.10 9.99
C PRO A 144 -22.09 -18.61 9.26
N GLN A 145 -22.91 -17.69 8.75
CA GLN A 145 -24.13 -17.99 7.98
C GLN A 145 -23.91 -17.60 6.52
N VAL A 146 -24.48 -18.38 5.60
CA VAL A 146 -24.50 -18.08 4.17
C VAL A 146 -25.90 -17.66 3.76
N MET A 147 -26.02 -16.55 3.05
CA MET A 147 -27.26 -16.10 2.46
C MET A 147 -27.57 -16.92 1.19
N VAL A 148 -28.62 -17.74 1.25
CA VAL A 148 -29.02 -18.63 0.15
C VAL A 148 -30.24 -18.15 -0.60
N GLY A 149 -30.77 -16.96 -0.25
CA GLY A 149 -31.93 -16.34 -0.92
C GLY A 149 -32.63 -15.34 -0.02
N GLY A 150 -33.83 -14.93 -0.42
CA GLY A 150 -34.58 -13.89 0.27
C GLY A 150 -34.16 -12.49 -0.18
N THR A 151 -34.46 -11.50 0.65
CA THR A 151 -34.10 -10.11 0.45
C THR A 151 -33.22 -9.63 1.61
N ALA A 152 -32.62 -8.45 1.48
CA ALA A 152 -31.90 -7.84 2.59
C ALA A 152 -32.75 -7.63 3.84
N ASP A 153 -34.09 -7.46 3.69
CA ASP A 153 -35.07 -7.34 4.79
C ASP A 153 -35.47 -8.68 5.42
N ALA A 154 -35.48 -9.74 4.63
CA ALA A 154 -35.89 -11.09 5.01
C ALA A 154 -34.92 -12.13 4.41
N PRO A 155 -33.64 -12.15 4.86
CA PRO A 155 -32.64 -13.06 4.32
C PRO A 155 -32.96 -14.50 4.67
N LYS A 156 -32.80 -15.41 3.71
CA LYS A 156 -32.78 -16.84 3.96
C LYS A 156 -31.35 -17.27 4.20
N LEU A 157 -31.08 -17.74 5.42
CA LEU A 157 -29.73 -18.09 5.85
C LEU A 157 -29.62 -19.58 6.12
N ARG A 158 -28.46 -20.16 5.91
CA ARG A 158 -28.04 -21.47 6.44
C ARG A 158 -26.67 -21.37 7.08
N ALA A 159 -26.29 -22.32 7.90
CA ALA A 159 -24.93 -22.43 8.38
C ALA A 159 -23.96 -22.61 7.19
N ALA A 160 -22.78 -22.01 7.27
CA ALA A 160 -21.70 -22.29 6.35
C ALA A 160 -21.17 -23.71 6.52
N ASP A 161 -20.74 -24.34 5.42
CA ASP A 161 -20.23 -25.70 5.43
C ASP A 161 -18.84 -25.81 6.11
N LYS A 162 -18.11 -24.70 6.17
CA LYS A 162 -16.76 -24.61 6.72
C LYS A 162 -16.58 -23.30 7.49
N PRO A 163 -15.68 -23.26 8.48
CA PRO A 163 -15.31 -22.01 9.12
C PRO A 163 -14.56 -21.10 8.12
N VAL A 164 -14.63 -19.78 8.35
CA VAL A 164 -13.76 -18.80 7.68
C VAL A 164 -12.37 -18.93 8.28
N THR A 165 -11.35 -19.22 7.46
CA THR A 165 -9.94 -19.29 7.87
C THR A 165 -9.19 -18.01 7.55
N LEU A 166 -8.01 -17.78 8.17
CA LEU A 166 -7.13 -16.67 7.83
C LEU A 166 -6.64 -16.76 6.38
N HIS A 167 -6.40 -17.99 5.87
CA HIS A 167 -6.08 -18.22 4.46
C HIS A 167 -7.19 -17.73 3.53
N ALA A 168 -8.44 -18.08 3.85
CA ALA A 168 -9.58 -17.66 3.03
C ALA A 168 -9.75 -16.13 3.00
N LEU A 169 -9.45 -15.43 4.10
CA LEU A 169 -9.44 -13.97 4.16
C LEU A 169 -8.30 -13.38 3.30
N LEU A 170 -7.07 -13.90 3.43
CA LEU A 170 -5.89 -13.44 2.69
C LEU A 170 -6.02 -13.62 1.17
N THR A 171 -6.82 -14.60 0.75
CA THR A 171 -6.99 -14.99 -0.66
C THR A 171 -8.33 -14.58 -1.24
N HIS A 172 -9.14 -13.80 -0.50
CA HIS A 172 -10.48 -13.39 -0.92
C HIS A 172 -11.41 -14.58 -1.31
N THR A 173 -11.27 -15.70 -0.61
CA THR A 173 -12.13 -16.87 -0.76
C THR A 173 -13.02 -17.10 0.47
N ALA A 174 -13.07 -16.13 1.39
CA ALA A 174 -13.88 -16.21 2.62
C ALA A 174 -15.40 -16.21 2.36
N GLY A 175 -15.82 -15.73 1.19
CA GLY A 175 -17.23 -15.71 0.80
C GLY A 175 -17.98 -14.46 1.23
N TYR A 176 -17.31 -13.40 1.70
CA TYR A 176 -17.99 -12.14 2.02
C TYR A 176 -18.61 -11.47 0.80
N PRO A 177 -19.68 -10.65 0.98
CA PRO A 177 -20.26 -9.89 -0.09
C PRO A 177 -19.22 -8.91 -0.68
N ALA A 178 -19.09 -8.92 -1.99
CA ALA A 178 -18.04 -8.16 -2.70
C ALA A 178 -18.61 -7.27 -3.83
N GLY A 179 -19.91 -7.03 -3.84
CA GLY A 179 -20.56 -6.32 -4.96
C GLY A 179 -20.53 -7.12 -6.27
N LEU A 180 -20.24 -8.41 -6.20
CA LEU A 180 -20.18 -9.29 -7.36
C LEU A 180 -21.59 -9.63 -7.88
N LYS A 181 -21.66 -9.97 -9.16
CA LYS A 181 -22.90 -10.39 -9.80
C LYS A 181 -23.49 -11.60 -9.03
N GLY A 182 -24.74 -11.46 -8.60
CA GLY A 182 -25.45 -12.48 -7.79
C GLY A 182 -25.43 -12.21 -6.30
N ASP A 183 -24.64 -11.28 -5.79
CA ASP A 183 -24.51 -10.96 -4.37
C ASP A 183 -25.30 -9.73 -3.93
N GLU A 184 -26.10 -9.13 -4.82
CA GLU A 184 -26.73 -7.82 -4.61
C GLU A 184 -27.49 -7.70 -3.27
N GLN A 185 -28.23 -8.73 -2.87
CA GLN A 185 -29.00 -8.70 -1.62
C GLN A 185 -28.10 -8.83 -0.38
N ALA A 186 -27.03 -9.59 -0.47
CA ALA A 186 -26.03 -9.70 0.60
C ALA A 186 -25.25 -8.40 0.75
N VAL A 187 -24.93 -7.73 -0.35
CA VAL A 187 -24.31 -6.38 -0.36
C VAL A 187 -25.25 -5.35 0.29
N LYS A 188 -26.54 -5.30 -0.09
CA LYS A 188 -27.53 -4.42 0.53
C LYS A 188 -27.71 -4.67 2.04
N LEU A 189 -27.62 -5.94 2.48
CA LEU A 189 -27.66 -6.25 3.88
C LEU A 189 -26.42 -5.77 4.61
N MET A 190 -25.24 -5.93 4.02
CA MET A 190 -23.99 -5.41 4.56
C MET A 190 -24.01 -3.87 4.66
N GLU A 191 -24.49 -3.19 3.63
CA GLU A 191 -24.66 -1.72 3.64
C GLU A 191 -25.58 -1.24 4.76
N ARG A 192 -26.67 -2.00 5.05
CA ARG A 192 -27.58 -1.67 6.16
C ARG A 192 -26.93 -1.86 7.53
N ILE A 193 -26.13 -2.92 7.72
CA ILE A 193 -25.37 -3.18 8.95
C ILE A 193 -24.30 -2.11 9.11
N ASP A 194 -23.80 -1.59 8.00
CA ASP A 194 -22.81 -0.52 7.90
C ASP A 194 -21.57 -0.76 8.79
N PRO A 195 -20.75 -1.78 8.50
CA PRO A 195 -19.54 -2.02 9.28
C PRO A 195 -18.58 -0.82 9.30
N HIS A 196 -18.58 -0.01 8.23
CA HIS A 196 -17.69 1.14 8.08
C HIS A 196 -18.05 2.34 8.98
N ALA A 197 -19.25 2.39 9.56
CA ALA A 197 -19.61 3.40 10.57
C ALA A 197 -18.94 3.16 11.93
N ALA A 198 -18.14 2.12 12.08
CA ALA A 198 -17.38 1.86 13.31
C ALA A 198 -16.28 2.90 13.53
N SER A 199 -15.99 3.20 14.81
CA SER A 199 -14.93 4.11 15.23
C SER A 199 -13.54 3.45 15.35
N ASP A 200 -13.50 2.12 15.41
CA ASP A 200 -12.28 1.32 15.52
C ASP A 200 -12.46 -0.06 14.84
N LEU A 201 -11.35 -0.80 14.67
CA LEU A 201 -11.37 -2.13 14.05
C LEU A 201 -12.14 -3.16 14.88
N ARG A 202 -12.26 -2.99 16.19
CA ARG A 202 -13.07 -3.85 17.06
C ARG A 202 -14.54 -3.68 16.71
N GLY A 203 -15.03 -2.45 16.67
CA GLY A 203 -16.41 -2.15 16.31
C GLY A 203 -16.73 -2.55 14.86
N PHE A 204 -15.75 -2.43 13.93
CA PHE A 204 -15.90 -2.96 12.58
C PHE A 204 -16.12 -4.47 12.62
N ALA A 205 -15.29 -5.22 13.33
CA ALA A 205 -15.41 -6.68 13.43
C ALA A 205 -16.71 -7.11 14.13
N GLU A 206 -17.14 -6.40 15.18
CA GLU A 206 -18.42 -6.65 15.86
C GLU A 206 -19.61 -6.50 14.90
N ARG A 207 -19.66 -5.41 14.11
CA ARG A 207 -20.71 -5.22 13.09
C ARG A 207 -20.61 -6.25 11.97
N MET A 208 -19.39 -6.53 11.49
CA MET A 208 -19.16 -7.48 10.41
C MET A 208 -19.55 -8.92 10.77
N SER A 209 -19.53 -9.29 12.06
CA SER A 209 -19.98 -10.61 12.53
C SER A 209 -21.47 -10.88 12.29
N HIS A 210 -22.26 -9.84 12.02
CA HIS A 210 -23.69 -9.95 11.67
C HIS A 210 -23.94 -9.99 10.16
N VAL A 211 -22.89 -9.82 9.33
CA VAL A 211 -23.00 -9.88 7.87
C VAL A 211 -22.88 -11.34 7.42
N PRO A 212 -23.91 -11.91 6.77
CA PRO A 212 -23.81 -13.26 6.23
C PRO A 212 -22.85 -13.30 5.04
N LEU A 213 -22.25 -14.46 4.84
CA LEU A 213 -21.47 -14.76 3.65
C LEU A 213 -22.40 -14.85 2.43
N ALA A 214 -21.90 -14.49 1.27
CA ALA A 214 -22.56 -14.65 -0.02
C ALA A 214 -22.24 -16.01 -0.70
N ALA A 215 -21.25 -16.74 -0.17
CA ALA A 215 -20.87 -18.09 -0.59
C ALA A 215 -20.16 -18.83 0.55
N ASP A 216 -20.10 -20.17 0.46
CA ASP A 216 -19.29 -20.94 1.39
C ASP A 216 -17.80 -20.62 1.27
N PRO A 217 -17.06 -20.57 2.39
CA PRO A 217 -15.63 -20.37 2.38
C PRO A 217 -14.88 -21.37 1.51
N GLY A 218 -13.97 -20.88 0.67
CA GLY A 218 -13.13 -21.69 -0.22
C GLY A 218 -13.81 -22.15 -1.51
N THR A 219 -15.03 -21.67 -1.84
CA THR A 219 -15.76 -22.12 -3.03
C THR A 219 -15.64 -21.20 -4.24
N ARG A 220 -15.30 -19.94 -4.03
CA ARG A 220 -15.07 -18.96 -5.11
C ARG A 220 -14.13 -17.86 -4.67
N PHE A 221 -13.48 -17.22 -5.62
CA PHE A 221 -12.81 -15.96 -5.43
C PHE A 221 -13.85 -14.83 -5.46
N GLY A 222 -13.80 -13.93 -4.48
CA GLY A 222 -14.64 -12.75 -4.41
C GLY A 222 -13.91 -11.61 -3.74
N TYR A 223 -13.34 -10.69 -4.54
CA TYR A 223 -12.56 -9.57 -4.02
C TYR A 223 -13.41 -8.65 -3.14
N ASP A 224 -12.99 -8.46 -1.89
CA ASP A 224 -13.71 -7.68 -0.89
C ASP A 224 -12.76 -6.82 -0.03
N GLY A 225 -13.31 -5.82 0.67
CA GLY A 225 -12.57 -5.02 1.64
C GLY A 225 -12.59 -5.61 3.06
N ALA A 226 -13.68 -6.29 3.42
CA ALA A 226 -13.93 -6.74 4.80
C ALA A 226 -12.87 -7.72 5.29
N SER A 227 -12.42 -8.63 4.43
CA SER A 227 -11.40 -9.64 4.77
C SER A 227 -10.13 -9.00 5.37
N LEU A 228 -9.62 -7.93 4.76
CA LEU A 228 -8.37 -7.29 5.22
C LEU A 228 -8.59 -6.37 6.43
N GLU A 229 -9.80 -5.84 6.63
CA GLU A 229 -10.17 -5.15 7.87
C GLU A 229 -10.21 -6.13 9.05
N LEU A 230 -10.79 -7.31 8.85
CA LEU A 230 -10.80 -8.37 9.87
C LEU A 230 -9.39 -8.87 10.18
N LEU A 231 -8.52 -9.00 9.17
CA LEU A 231 -7.12 -9.39 9.37
C LEU A 231 -6.34 -8.29 10.13
N ALA A 232 -6.58 -7.01 9.85
CA ALA A 232 -6.00 -5.92 10.62
C ALA A 232 -6.41 -6.02 12.11
N ARG A 233 -7.69 -6.34 12.40
CA ARG A 233 -8.14 -6.61 13.77
C ARG A 233 -7.48 -7.85 14.38
N VAL A 234 -7.26 -8.91 13.62
CA VAL A 234 -6.51 -10.09 14.09
C VAL A 234 -5.08 -9.71 14.47
N VAL A 235 -4.40 -8.88 13.67
CA VAL A 235 -3.06 -8.34 14.01
C VAL A 235 -3.10 -7.62 15.36
N GLU A 236 -4.09 -6.76 15.62
CA GLU A 236 -4.22 -6.08 16.93
C GLU A 236 -4.41 -7.07 18.09
N VAL A 237 -5.28 -8.06 17.91
CA VAL A 237 -5.59 -9.05 18.96
C VAL A 237 -4.37 -9.87 19.31
N VAL A 238 -3.61 -10.32 18.30
CA VAL A 238 -2.48 -11.23 18.48
C VAL A 238 -1.22 -10.51 18.94
N SER A 239 -0.99 -9.29 18.43
CA SER A 239 0.19 -8.50 18.80
C SER A 239 0.01 -7.73 20.11
N GLY A 240 -1.23 -7.43 20.51
CA GLY A 240 -1.54 -6.54 21.63
C GLY A 240 -1.26 -5.06 21.34
N GLN A 241 -0.98 -4.70 20.08
CA GLN A 241 -0.69 -3.34 19.63
C GLN A 241 -1.83 -2.82 18.75
N SER A 242 -1.96 -1.48 18.62
CA SER A 242 -2.79 -0.92 17.55
C SER A 242 -2.21 -1.27 16.18
N PHE A 243 -3.06 -1.40 15.18
CA PHE A 243 -2.63 -1.79 13.83
C PHE A 243 -1.62 -0.79 13.25
N ASP A 244 -1.83 0.52 13.42
CA ASP A 244 -0.87 1.55 13.00
C ASP A 244 0.49 1.39 13.68
N SER A 245 0.50 1.21 15.00
CA SER A 245 1.74 1.02 15.76
C SER A 245 2.50 -0.23 15.31
N PHE A 246 1.79 -1.32 15.05
CA PHE A 246 2.40 -2.56 14.54
C PHE A 246 3.05 -2.34 13.18
N LEU A 247 2.33 -1.74 12.21
CA LEU A 247 2.86 -1.48 10.87
C LEU A 247 4.07 -0.54 10.93
N ARG A 248 3.99 0.53 11.72
CA ARG A 248 5.08 1.49 11.87
C ARG A 248 6.34 0.82 12.39
N GLN A 249 6.25 0.13 13.52
CA GLN A 249 7.41 -0.46 14.20
C GLN A 249 8.01 -1.64 13.42
N ARG A 250 7.17 -2.43 12.75
CA ARG A 250 7.59 -3.69 12.17
C ARG A 250 7.84 -3.63 10.66
N ILE A 251 7.29 -2.64 9.97
CA ILE A 251 7.40 -2.52 8.51
C ILE A 251 7.96 -1.15 8.12
N PHE A 252 7.31 -0.05 8.52
CA PHE A 252 7.65 1.26 7.98
C PHE A 252 9.00 1.77 8.49
N ASP A 253 9.24 1.73 9.80
CA ASP A 253 10.51 2.20 10.39
C ASP A 253 11.72 1.36 9.90
N PRO A 254 11.68 0.01 9.91
CA PRO A 254 12.77 -0.81 9.37
C PRO A 254 13.04 -0.56 7.88
N LEU A 255 12.00 -0.29 7.10
CA LEU A 255 12.13 0.00 5.68
C LEU A 255 12.34 1.48 5.39
N ALA A 256 12.47 2.37 6.39
CA ALA A 256 12.58 3.82 6.25
C ALA A 256 11.47 4.41 5.34
N MET A 257 10.23 3.94 5.49
CA MET A 257 9.05 4.39 4.75
C MET A 257 8.40 5.58 5.49
N HIS A 258 9.03 6.74 5.44
CA HIS A 258 8.67 7.91 6.26
C HIS A 258 7.42 8.65 5.78
N ASP A 259 7.02 8.45 4.51
CA ASP A 259 5.83 9.05 3.89
C ASP A 259 4.61 8.10 3.93
N THR A 260 4.75 6.94 4.60
CA THR A 260 3.71 5.92 4.63
C THR A 260 2.98 5.90 5.97
N GLY A 261 1.66 5.96 5.94
CA GLY A 261 0.82 5.94 7.13
C GLY A 261 -0.66 6.18 6.84
N PHE A 262 -1.50 6.11 7.88
CA PHE A 262 -2.96 6.28 7.75
C PHE A 262 -3.40 7.74 7.62
N SER A 263 -2.51 8.68 7.89
CA SER A 263 -2.70 10.12 7.68
C SER A 263 -1.38 10.78 7.32
N VAL A 264 -1.45 11.96 6.72
CA VAL A 264 -0.28 12.77 6.39
C VAL A 264 -0.16 13.92 7.39
N PRO A 265 1.00 14.10 8.06
CA PRO A 265 1.23 15.19 8.97
C PRO A 265 0.97 16.56 8.30
N PRO A 266 0.45 17.56 9.04
CA PRO A 266 0.13 18.88 8.48
C PRO A 266 1.27 19.52 7.69
N ALA A 267 2.51 19.39 8.14
CA ALA A 267 3.71 19.93 7.49
C ALA A 267 4.04 19.28 6.12
N GLN A 268 3.44 18.13 5.81
CA GLN A 268 3.69 17.39 4.56
C GLN A 268 2.46 17.39 3.64
N ARG A 269 1.33 17.96 4.05
CA ARG A 269 0.08 17.92 3.27
C ARG A 269 0.17 18.61 1.92
N GLU A 270 1.06 19.57 1.78
CA GLU A 270 1.37 20.20 0.49
C GLU A 270 1.91 19.22 -0.56
N ARG A 271 2.37 18.02 -0.15
CA ARG A 271 2.84 16.96 -1.05
C ARG A 271 1.73 15.99 -1.45
N VAL A 272 0.54 16.07 -0.83
CA VAL A 272 -0.59 15.17 -1.15
C VAL A 272 -1.19 15.55 -2.49
N VAL A 273 -1.40 14.55 -3.34
CA VAL A 273 -1.99 14.74 -4.67
C VAL A 273 -3.52 14.78 -4.58
N ASP A 274 -4.12 15.73 -5.28
CA ASP A 274 -5.58 15.81 -5.39
C ASP A 274 -6.17 14.60 -6.10
N ILE A 275 -7.27 14.08 -5.55
CA ILE A 275 -7.99 12.94 -6.13
C ILE A 275 -9.01 13.46 -7.12
N THR A 276 -8.89 13.02 -8.36
CA THR A 276 -9.83 13.37 -9.44
C THR A 276 -10.77 12.22 -9.79
N THR A 277 -11.83 12.55 -10.45
CA THR A 277 -12.74 11.64 -11.17
C THR A 277 -13.22 12.33 -12.43
N THR A 278 -13.97 11.64 -13.29
CA THR A 278 -14.57 12.21 -14.50
C THR A 278 -16.04 12.48 -14.25
N GLY A 279 -16.51 13.69 -14.59
CA GLY A 279 -17.92 14.04 -14.55
C GLY A 279 -18.72 13.38 -15.68
N GLY A 280 -20.07 13.50 -15.64
CA GLY A 280 -20.95 12.97 -16.68
C GLY A 280 -20.73 13.58 -18.07
N ASP A 281 -20.11 14.75 -18.13
CA ASP A 281 -19.69 15.46 -19.34
C ASP A 281 -18.30 14.99 -19.88
N GLY A 282 -17.63 14.06 -19.18
CA GLY A 282 -16.32 13.57 -19.52
C GLY A 282 -15.16 14.48 -19.08
N GLN A 283 -15.45 15.55 -18.32
CA GLN A 283 -14.42 16.46 -17.81
C GLN A 283 -13.92 16.02 -16.44
N LEU A 284 -12.62 16.25 -16.16
CA LEU A 284 -12.04 16.02 -14.84
C LEU A 284 -12.68 16.90 -13.78
N ARG A 285 -12.87 16.34 -12.60
CA ARG A 285 -13.37 17.00 -11.38
C ARG A 285 -12.60 16.49 -10.18
N ILE A 286 -12.62 17.26 -9.09
CA ILE A 286 -12.26 16.71 -7.78
C ILE A 286 -13.27 15.61 -7.45
N ALA A 287 -12.76 14.46 -6.99
CA ALA A 287 -13.61 13.35 -6.59
C ALA A 287 -14.43 13.70 -5.33
N ASP A 288 -15.56 13.04 -5.17
CA ASP A 288 -16.35 13.12 -3.95
C ASP A 288 -15.74 12.25 -2.84
N GLY A 289 -16.07 12.58 -1.60
CA GLY A 289 -15.72 11.80 -0.43
C GLY A 289 -14.59 12.38 0.44
N PRO A 290 -14.41 11.82 1.64
CA PRO A 290 -13.53 12.38 2.68
C PRO A 290 -12.07 12.51 2.25
N SER A 291 -11.56 11.56 1.47
CA SER A 291 -10.15 11.58 1.02
C SER A 291 -9.84 12.71 0.05
N ALA A 292 -10.80 13.12 -0.77
CA ALA A 292 -10.66 14.23 -1.70
C ALA A 292 -10.92 15.58 -1.01
N SER A 293 -11.96 15.65 -0.15
CA SER A 293 -12.33 16.86 0.58
C SER A 293 -11.33 17.26 1.65
N HIS A 294 -10.60 16.29 2.22
CA HIS A 294 -9.64 16.49 3.30
C HIS A 294 -8.32 15.75 2.98
N PRO A 295 -7.50 16.26 2.03
CA PRO A 295 -6.24 15.64 1.68
C PRO A 295 -5.33 15.42 2.89
N GLY A 296 -4.82 14.21 3.05
CA GLY A 296 -4.00 13.80 4.19
C GLY A 296 -4.76 13.34 5.43
N ALA A 297 -6.10 13.45 5.46
CA ALA A 297 -6.91 12.90 6.56
C ALA A 297 -7.04 11.36 6.47
N PRO A 298 -7.32 10.65 7.57
CA PRO A 298 -7.64 9.22 7.54
C PRO A 298 -8.80 8.90 6.59
N LEU A 299 -8.81 7.70 6.02
CA LEU A 299 -9.91 7.24 5.14
C LEU A 299 -11.18 6.98 5.94
N ASN A 300 -11.05 6.31 7.07
CA ASN A 300 -12.12 5.94 7.99
C ASN A 300 -11.80 6.46 9.39
N ALA A 301 -12.76 6.38 10.30
CA ALA A 301 -12.54 6.67 11.71
C ALA A 301 -11.58 5.65 12.38
N TYR A 302 -11.31 4.53 11.72
CA TYR A 302 -10.38 3.48 12.13
C TYR A 302 -9.24 3.28 11.11
N THR A 303 -8.17 2.61 11.51
CA THR A 303 -7.01 2.30 10.68
C THR A 303 -7.32 1.16 9.71
N SER A 304 -7.79 1.50 8.50
CA SER A 304 -8.27 0.54 7.52
C SER A 304 -7.14 -0.33 6.93
N GLY A 305 -7.17 -1.63 7.21
CA GLY A 305 -6.25 -2.61 6.63
C GLY A 305 -6.52 -2.93 5.16
N ALA A 306 -7.69 -2.54 4.65
CA ALA A 306 -8.06 -2.76 3.26
C ALA A 306 -7.67 -1.61 2.32
N GLY A 307 -7.51 -0.36 2.84
CA GLY A 307 -7.33 0.77 1.94
C GLY A 307 -6.87 2.08 2.57
N GLY A 308 -6.49 2.08 3.85
CA GLY A 308 -6.31 3.32 4.63
C GLY A 308 -4.98 4.04 4.44
N LEU A 309 -3.98 3.46 3.79
CA LEU A 309 -2.66 4.05 3.72
C LEU A 309 -2.51 5.15 2.66
N TYR A 310 -1.71 6.13 3.00
CA TYR A 310 -0.96 6.99 2.09
C TYR A 310 0.45 6.42 1.93
N SER A 311 1.09 6.72 0.80
CA SER A 311 2.50 6.42 0.56
C SER A 311 3.05 7.26 -0.59
N SER A 312 4.38 7.32 -0.73
CA SER A 312 5.06 7.83 -1.91
C SER A 312 5.52 6.67 -2.81
N ALA A 313 5.85 6.96 -4.08
CA ALA A 313 6.42 5.95 -4.97
C ALA A 313 7.77 5.43 -4.44
N GLY A 314 8.54 6.28 -3.77
CA GLY A 314 9.81 5.91 -3.15
C GLY A 314 9.66 4.93 -2.00
N ASP A 315 8.77 5.22 -1.05
CA ASP A 315 8.49 4.33 0.07
C ASP A 315 7.97 2.98 -0.39
N TYR A 316 7.00 3.01 -1.32
CA TYR A 316 6.44 1.77 -1.82
C TYR A 316 7.43 0.95 -2.65
N ALA A 317 8.43 1.60 -3.29
CA ALA A 317 9.53 0.90 -3.95
C ALA A 317 10.41 0.13 -2.97
N ARG A 318 10.66 0.67 -1.77
CA ARG A 318 11.38 -0.05 -0.70
C ARG A 318 10.61 -1.27 -0.24
N PHE A 319 9.31 -1.13 -0.02
CA PHE A 319 8.43 -2.25 0.34
C PHE A 319 8.39 -3.32 -0.77
N ALA A 320 8.24 -2.93 -2.02
CA ALA A 320 8.23 -3.84 -3.17
C ALA A 320 9.59 -4.53 -3.36
N GLN A 321 10.69 -3.80 -3.18
CA GLN A 321 12.04 -4.36 -3.27
C GLN A 321 12.29 -5.37 -2.14
N MET A 322 11.86 -5.08 -0.90
CA MET A 322 11.93 -6.03 0.21
C MET A 322 11.27 -7.37 -0.15
N LEU A 323 10.07 -7.33 -0.77
CA LEU A 323 9.41 -8.56 -1.24
C LEU A 323 10.19 -9.23 -2.37
N LEU A 324 10.70 -8.47 -3.34
CA LEU A 324 11.49 -9.00 -4.45
C LEU A 324 12.77 -9.67 -3.97
N ASP A 325 13.40 -9.16 -2.93
CA ASP A 325 14.63 -9.68 -2.31
C ASP A 325 14.35 -10.77 -1.26
N GLY A 326 13.14 -11.36 -1.29
CA GLY A 326 12.79 -12.49 -0.43
C GLY A 326 12.58 -12.13 1.05
N GLY A 327 12.16 -10.90 1.33
CA GLY A 327 11.77 -10.45 2.67
C GLY A 327 12.78 -9.58 3.39
N THR A 328 13.89 -9.21 2.73
CA THR A 328 15.00 -8.45 3.33
C THR A 328 15.30 -7.19 2.53
N LEU A 329 15.59 -6.07 3.18
CA LEU A 329 16.11 -4.85 2.55
C LEU A 329 17.04 -4.13 3.54
N ASP A 330 18.19 -3.63 3.05
CA ASP A 330 19.19 -2.85 3.82
C ASP A 330 19.59 -3.52 5.16
N GLY A 331 19.64 -4.86 5.18
CA GLY A 331 19.98 -5.64 6.37
C GLY A 331 18.83 -5.87 7.36
N HIS A 332 17.62 -5.35 7.07
CA HIS A 332 16.41 -5.63 7.84
C HIS A 332 15.66 -6.80 7.22
N GLU A 333 15.56 -7.91 7.94
CA GLU A 333 14.77 -9.08 7.57
C GLU A 333 13.37 -8.96 8.19
N LEU A 334 12.35 -8.74 7.33
CA LEU A 334 10.95 -8.63 7.74
C LEU A 334 10.24 -9.97 7.65
N LEU A 335 10.58 -10.76 6.64
CA LEU A 335 10.06 -12.09 6.36
C LEU A 335 11.19 -12.99 5.89
N GLY A 336 11.09 -14.27 6.17
CA GLY A 336 11.97 -15.27 5.59
C GLY A 336 11.63 -15.53 4.10
N ARG A 337 12.65 -15.88 3.33
CA ARG A 337 12.52 -16.12 1.87
C ARG A 337 11.40 -17.10 1.53
N LYS A 338 11.21 -18.17 2.33
CA LYS A 338 10.17 -19.18 2.05
C LYS A 338 8.75 -18.67 2.28
N THR A 339 8.57 -17.73 3.19
CA THR A 339 7.29 -17.06 3.41
C THR A 339 6.95 -16.15 2.23
N VAL A 340 7.92 -15.40 1.73
CA VAL A 340 7.72 -14.58 0.53
C VAL A 340 7.43 -15.47 -0.68
N GLU A 341 8.19 -16.54 -0.91
CA GLU A 341 7.91 -17.51 -1.98
C GLU A 341 6.49 -18.09 -1.90
N LEU A 342 6.00 -18.34 -0.67
CA LEU A 342 4.62 -18.79 -0.46
C LEU A 342 3.64 -17.69 -0.85
N MET A 343 3.85 -16.44 -0.39
CA MET A 343 2.97 -15.31 -0.70
C MET A 343 2.80 -15.07 -2.20
N LEU A 344 3.88 -15.25 -2.97
CA LEU A 344 3.91 -14.98 -4.42
C LEU A 344 3.36 -16.13 -5.27
N ARG A 345 2.86 -17.22 -4.67
CA ARG A 345 2.24 -18.33 -5.43
C ARG A 345 0.74 -18.09 -5.62
N ASN A 346 0.19 -18.72 -6.65
CA ASN A 346 -1.27 -18.76 -6.82
C ASN A 346 -1.89 -19.66 -5.74
N HIS A 347 -2.73 -19.08 -4.90
CA HIS A 347 -3.45 -19.76 -3.83
C HIS A 347 -4.87 -20.17 -4.21
N LEU A 348 -5.32 -19.92 -5.45
CA LEU A 348 -6.66 -20.29 -5.91
C LEU A 348 -6.73 -21.71 -6.50
N THR A 349 -5.74 -22.55 -6.23
CA THR A 349 -5.61 -23.91 -6.79
C THR A 349 -6.75 -24.85 -6.41
N MET A 350 -7.56 -24.50 -5.38
CA MET A 350 -8.78 -25.22 -5.02
C MET A 350 -9.97 -24.86 -5.92
N LEU A 351 -9.88 -23.80 -6.71
CA LEU A 351 -10.94 -23.35 -7.62
C LEU A 351 -10.70 -23.92 -9.03
N ASP A 352 -11.78 -24.04 -9.80
CA ASP A 352 -11.74 -24.44 -11.21
C ASP A 352 -12.55 -23.44 -12.06
N PRO A 353 -11.90 -22.61 -12.86
CA PRO A 353 -10.45 -22.45 -13.02
C PRO A 353 -9.78 -21.72 -11.84
N PRO A 354 -8.47 -21.91 -11.60
CA PRO A 354 -7.75 -21.34 -10.46
C PRO A 354 -7.32 -19.88 -10.71
N VAL A 355 -8.27 -19.03 -11.10
CA VAL A 355 -8.06 -17.65 -11.55
C VAL A 355 -8.96 -16.67 -10.78
N THR A 356 -8.60 -15.39 -10.86
CA THR A 356 -9.42 -14.31 -10.29
C THR A 356 -10.64 -14.01 -11.18
N GLN A 357 -11.58 -13.24 -10.64
CA GLN A 357 -12.70 -12.72 -11.42
C GLN A 357 -12.31 -11.64 -12.45
N PHE A 358 -11.06 -11.13 -12.39
CA PHE A 358 -10.59 -10.02 -13.22
C PHE A 358 -9.88 -10.49 -14.49
N SER A 359 -9.33 -11.70 -14.49
CA SER A 359 -8.54 -12.22 -15.60
C SER A 359 -8.47 -13.76 -15.55
N ASP A 360 -8.60 -14.40 -16.69
CA ASP A 360 -8.38 -15.85 -16.85
C ASP A 360 -6.89 -16.24 -16.94
N ALA A 361 -6.00 -15.26 -16.86
CA ALA A 361 -4.55 -15.41 -16.89
C ALA A 361 -3.87 -15.08 -15.55
N GLU A 362 -4.64 -14.68 -14.55
CA GLU A 362 -4.14 -14.24 -13.25
C GLU A 362 -4.81 -15.03 -12.12
N GLY A 363 -3.99 -15.64 -11.27
CA GLY A 363 -4.38 -16.14 -9.97
C GLY A 363 -4.23 -15.09 -8.88
N PHE A 364 -4.37 -15.51 -7.63
CA PHE A 364 -4.20 -14.65 -6.47
C PHE A 364 -3.25 -15.30 -5.45
N GLY A 365 -2.24 -14.53 -5.07
CA GLY A 365 -1.34 -14.87 -3.98
C GLY A 365 -1.86 -14.37 -2.63
N ILE A 366 -0.99 -14.21 -1.68
CA ILE A 366 -1.31 -13.57 -0.40
C ILE A 366 -1.12 -12.07 -0.56
N GLY A 367 -2.24 -11.33 -0.70
CA GLY A 367 -2.28 -9.88 -0.80
C GLY A 367 -2.09 -9.26 -2.19
N GLY A 368 -2.03 -10.05 -3.26
CA GLY A 368 -1.90 -9.54 -4.63
C GLY A 368 -2.16 -10.59 -5.70
N TYR A 369 -2.31 -10.15 -6.96
CA TYR A 369 -2.42 -11.06 -8.11
C TYR A 369 -1.08 -11.74 -8.41
N VAL A 370 -1.16 -12.89 -9.07
CA VAL A 370 0.00 -13.61 -9.63
C VAL A 370 -0.30 -13.92 -11.10
N VAL A 371 0.58 -13.51 -11.99
CA VAL A 371 0.46 -13.85 -13.43
C VAL A 371 0.72 -15.34 -13.60
N ILE A 372 -0.25 -16.08 -14.15
CA ILE A 372 -0.13 -17.51 -14.46
C ILE A 372 0.38 -17.68 -15.89
N ASP A 373 -0.20 -16.92 -16.83
CA ASP A 373 0.06 -17.04 -18.27
C ASP A 373 0.12 -15.65 -18.91
N ALA A 374 1.33 -15.18 -19.21
CA ALA A 374 1.55 -13.88 -19.83
C ALA A 374 0.98 -13.80 -21.26
N ALA A 375 1.00 -14.91 -22.02
CA ALA A 375 0.46 -14.95 -23.38
C ALA A 375 -1.08 -14.81 -23.37
N ARG A 376 -1.75 -15.53 -22.46
CA ARG A 376 -3.21 -15.40 -22.27
C ARG A 376 -3.59 -14.02 -21.74
N ARG A 377 -2.78 -13.44 -20.84
CA ARG A 377 -2.95 -12.05 -20.37
C ARG A 377 -2.85 -11.04 -21.52
N GLY A 378 -2.14 -11.39 -22.60
CA GLY A 378 -1.91 -10.54 -23.76
C GLY A 378 -1.16 -9.26 -23.39
N GLN A 379 -0.19 -9.36 -22.48
CA GLN A 379 0.59 -8.26 -21.95
C GLN A 379 2.03 -8.75 -21.73
N LEU A 380 3.01 -7.87 -21.95
CA LEU A 380 4.40 -8.19 -21.64
C LEU A 380 4.56 -8.40 -20.12
N GLY A 381 5.42 -9.36 -19.74
CA GLY A 381 5.68 -9.74 -18.37
C GLY A 381 6.04 -11.21 -18.26
N SER A 382 6.25 -11.68 -17.04
CA SER A 382 6.65 -13.05 -16.76
C SER A 382 5.58 -13.79 -15.96
N PRO A 383 5.42 -15.12 -16.15
CA PRO A 383 4.72 -15.95 -15.16
C PRO A 383 5.37 -15.77 -13.78
N GLY A 384 4.55 -15.62 -12.73
CA GLY A 384 5.03 -15.31 -11.37
C GLY A 384 5.19 -13.83 -11.07
N GLN A 385 5.00 -12.93 -12.05
CA GLN A 385 4.86 -11.49 -11.76
C GLN A 385 3.73 -11.30 -10.74
N TYR A 386 4.02 -10.55 -9.68
CA TYR A 386 3.10 -10.31 -8.57
C TYR A 386 2.90 -8.81 -8.39
N GLY A 387 1.71 -8.40 -7.96
CA GLY A 387 1.43 -6.99 -7.70
C GLY A 387 -0.01 -6.74 -7.28
N TRP A 388 -0.35 -5.47 -7.09
CA TRP A 388 -1.73 -5.06 -6.84
C TRP A 388 -1.97 -3.62 -7.28
N THR A 389 -3.22 -3.18 -7.09
CA THR A 389 -3.66 -1.84 -7.52
C THR A 389 -4.41 -1.12 -6.41
N GLY A 390 -4.48 0.20 -6.47
CA GLY A 390 -5.34 1.04 -5.64
C GLY A 390 -6.50 1.62 -6.45
N ALA A 391 -7.62 1.87 -5.78
CA ALA A 391 -8.85 2.37 -6.42
C ALA A 391 -8.63 3.68 -7.19
N ALA A 392 -7.73 4.55 -6.71
CA ALA A 392 -7.41 5.80 -7.39
C ALA A 392 -6.25 5.65 -8.40
N SER A 393 -6.21 4.54 -9.13
CA SER A 393 -5.27 4.32 -10.24
C SER A 393 -3.80 4.35 -9.80
N THR A 394 -3.50 3.77 -8.65
CA THR A 394 -2.15 3.43 -8.23
C THR A 394 -1.85 1.97 -8.52
N TYR A 395 -0.63 1.64 -8.93
CA TYR A 395 -0.24 0.30 -9.39
C TYR A 395 1.18 0.00 -8.99
N TYR A 396 1.45 -1.25 -8.58
CA TYR A 396 2.80 -1.77 -8.46
C TYR A 396 2.87 -3.21 -8.93
N SER A 397 4.04 -3.61 -9.40
CA SER A 397 4.38 -5.00 -9.59
C SER A 397 5.85 -5.27 -9.28
N ILE A 398 6.11 -6.50 -8.89
CA ILE A 398 7.44 -7.10 -8.82
C ILE A 398 7.48 -8.28 -9.79
N ASP A 399 8.61 -8.44 -10.45
CA ASP A 399 8.88 -9.58 -11.33
C ASP A 399 10.16 -10.29 -10.87
N PRO A 400 10.04 -11.44 -10.19
CA PRO A 400 11.20 -12.18 -9.71
C PRO A 400 12.12 -12.71 -10.83
N GLN A 401 11.60 -12.93 -12.04
CA GLN A 401 12.41 -13.43 -13.17
C GLN A 401 13.28 -12.33 -13.76
N GLU A 402 12.76 -11.09 -13.79
CA GLU A 402 13.45 -9.93 -14.34
C GLU A 402 14.15 -9.08 -13.27
N HIS A 403 14.04 -9.47 -11.99
CA HIS A 403 14.50 -8.68 -10.84
C HIS A 403 14.01 -7.22 -10.91
N LEU A 404 12.72 -7.05 -11.25
CA LEU A 404 12.11 -5.78 -11.62
C LEU A 404 11.05 -5.34 -10.60
N VAL A 405 11.09 -4.06 -10.23
CA VAL A 405 10.00 -3.34 -9.56
C VAL A 405 9.49 -2.27 -10.53
N ALA A 406 8.18 -2.21 -10.75
CA ALA A 406 7.54 -1.19 -11.57
C ALA A 406 6.35 -0.58 -10.81
N ILE A 407 6.36 0.75 -10.63
CA ILE A 407 5.35 1.51 -9.90
C ILE A 407 4.82 2.64 -10.77
N LEU A 408 3.49 2.76 -10.82
CA LEU A 408 2.77 3.89 -11.39
C LEU A 408 1.80 4.43 -10.34
N MET A 409 1.98 5.69 -9.97
CA MET A 409 1.09 6.40 -9.05
C MET A 409 0.35 7.51 -9.80
N LEU A 410 -0.94 7.33 -9.98
CA LEU A 410 -1.90 8.35 -10.40
C LEU A 410 -2.84 8.63 -9.22
N GLN A 411 -3.76 9.60 -9.37
CA GLN A 411 -4.73 9.87 -8.32
C GLN A 411 -6.10 10.18 -8.95
N HIS A 412 -6.65 9.16 -9.60
CA HIS A 412 -7.92 9.25 -10.33
C HIS A 412 -8.81 8.06 -9.97
N LEU A 413 -9.99 8.34 -9.43
CA LEU A 413 -11.05 7.35 -9.17
C LEU A 413 -11.84 7.14 -10.46
N PRO A 414 -11.73 5.96 -11.10
CA PRO A 414 -12.50 5.67 -12.30
C PRO A 414 -14.00 5.65 -12.01
N ARG A 415 -14.80 6.00 -13.01
CA ARG A 415 -16.26 5.82 -12.95
C ARG A 415 -16.61 4.34 -13.09
N ASP A 416 -17.65 3.93 -12.39
CA ASP A 416 -18.22 2.58 -12.42
C ASP A 416 -19.63 2.53 -13.06
N ASP A 417 -20.18 3.70 -13.45
CA ASP A 417 -21.51 3.84 -14.04
C ASP A 417 -21.57 3.62 -15.56
N GLY A 418 -20.45 3.20 -16.18
CA GLY A 418 -20.33 3.01 -17.64
C GLY A 418 -20.26 4.30 -18.45
N GLY A 419 -20.16 5.45 -17.80
CA GLY A 419 -19.99 6.75 -18.44
C GLY A 419 -18.58 6.91 -19.06
N LYS A 420 -18.41 8.01 -19.79
CA LYS A 420 -17.11 8.37 -20.40
C LYS A 420 -16.10 8.65 -19.29
N ASP A 421 -14.94 7.98 -19.35
CA ASP A 421 -13.87 8.11 -18.37
C ASP A 421 -12.50 8.13 -19.04
N LEU A 422 -11.44 8.46 -18.26
CA LEU A 422 -10.07 8.34 -18.73
C LEU A 422 -9.71 6.88 -18.99
N PRO A 423 -8.96 6.57 -20.06
CA PRO A 423 -8.55 5.21 -20.36
C PRO A 423 -7.60 4.68 -19.28
N ARG A 424 -7.77 3.43 -18.85
CA ARG A 424 -6.80 2.78 -17.95
C ARG A 424 -5.45 2.63 -18.66
N ILE A 425 -4.39 3.20 -18.08
CA ILE A 425 -3.06 3.24 -18.71
C ILE A 425 -2.05 2.26 -18.09
N SER A 426 -2.43 1.51 -17.06
CA SER A 426 -1.51 0.57 -16.38
C SER A 426 -0.95 -0.51 -17.32
N ARG A 427 -1.77 -1.04 -18.24
CA ARG A 427 -1.32 -2.00 -19.24
C ARG A 427 -0.20 -1.44 -20.12
N ASN A 428 -0.45 -0.28 -20.71
CA ASN A 428 0.55 0.39 -21.55
C ASN A 428 1.81 0.76 -20.74
N PHE A 429 1.64 1.19 -19.48
CA PHE A 429 2.77 1.46 -18.60
C PHE A 429 3.66 0.22 -18.44
N TYR A 430 3.11 -0.94 -18.09
CA TYR A 430 3.89 -2.16 -17.95
C TYR A 430 4.50 -2.60 -19.27
N ASP A 431 3.76 -2.60 -20.37
CA ASP A 431 4.29 -2.96 -21.69
C ASP A 431 5.46 -2.06 -22.10
N LEU A 432 5.39 -0.74 -21.78
CA LEU A 432 6.46 0.21 -22.05
C LEU A 432 7.67 0.05 -21.11
N VAL A 433 7.50 -0.46 -19.92
CA VAL A 433 8.60 -0.86 -19.04
C VAL A 433 9.28 -2.11 -19.60
N TYR A 434 8.52 -3.18 -19.84
CA TYR A 434 9.06 -4.47 -20.29
C TYR A 434 9.73 -4.39 -21.65
N GLN A 435 9.20 -3.61 -22.61
CA GLN A 435 9.84 -3.46 -23.93
C GLN A 435 11.22 -2.78 -23.86
N ALA A 436 11.53 -2.12 -22.72
CA ALA A 436 12.83 -1.49 -22.52
C ALA A 436 13.89 -2.45 -21.95
N LEU A 437 13.51 -3.64 -21.47
CA LEU A 437 14.45 -4.67 -20.99
C LEU A 437 15.28 -5.24 -22.15
N GLN A 438 16.56 -5.60 -21.84
CA GLN A 438 17.54 -6.15 -22.79
C GLN A 438 18.06 -7.49 -22.28
#